data_3685198c0435d0f8671a9aa19eef2b8b
#
_entry.id   3685198c0435d0f8671a9aa19eef2b8b
#
_cell.length_a   1.000
_cell.length_b   1.000
_cell.length_c   1.000
_cell.angle_alpha   90.00
_cell.angle_beta   90.00
_cell.angle_gamma   90.00
#
_symmetry.space_group_name_H-M   'P 1'
#
loop_
_entity.id
_entity.type
_entity.pdbx_description
1 polymer ?
#
loop_
_entity_poly.entity_id
_entity_poly.type
_entity_poly.pdbx_seq_one_letter_code
_entity_poly.pdbx_strand_id
1 'polypeptide(L)'
;MQRKREFMSDEVFDTILRKYIAPYRHVNSFCPPTFIGHKDTEPLLDKQFMRRLRALAEVAPDMKIDIYSNGVLLPVWNKRGQDVFEFLATLPNRVRYMMSYHPHNHDDSVNDYTATVAYMKNVLRNPPPNVEFITVSHKSRWTTQEVQDAWRATWQPEIDRGVLTVHANCSINPWTGRMEDIATCAYNGCPYADFGHWFFGVTGNIIACCLDLEEEIVLGNVMTDDPAAMFAKTDAFYADQRKTLEEKRQVSRPVCSNCFGQKRTDLLQLGMKA
;
A
#
# COMPACT_ATOMS: atom_id res chain seq x y z
N MET A 1 -8.79 16.14 4.89
CA MET A 1 -9.27 14.76 5.04
C MET A 1 -10.40 14.77 6.07
N GLN A 2 -11.64 14.54 5.61
CA GLN A 2 -12.85 14.64 6.46
C GLN A 2 -13.28 13.28 7.02
N ARG A 3 -12.68 12.19 6.52
CA ARG A 3 -13.07 10.84 6.90
C ARG A 3 -12.68 10.54 8.35
N LYS A 4 -13.64 9.97 9.11
CA LYS A 4 -13.41 9.48 10.45
C LYS A 4 -12.37 8.34 10.42
N ARG A 5 -11.37 8.39 11.30
CA ARG A 5 -10.39 7.31 11.44
C ARG A 5 -11.07 6.12 12.11
N GLU A 6 -11.31 5.08 11.35
CA GLU A 6 -11.95 3.84 11.82
C GLU A 6 -11.12 2.64 11.39
N PHE A 7 -11.20 1.57 12.16
CA PHE A 7 -10.66 0.28 11.76
C PHE A 7 -11.79 -0.57 11.17
N MET A 8 -11.44 -1.38 10.19
CA MET A 8 -12.36 -2.37 9.65
C MET A 8 -12.85 -3.31 10.76
N SER A 9 -14.15 -3.58 10.82
CA SER A 9 -14.69 -4.58 11.76
C SER A 9 -14.24 -5.99 11.38
N ASP A 10 -14.25 -6.90 12.35
CA ASP A 10 -13.94 -8.31 12.08
C ASP A 10 -14.96 -8.95 11.15
N GLU A 11 -16.24 -8.57 11.26
CA GLU A 11 -17.30 -9.05 10.38
C GLU A 11 -17.05 -8.69 8.91
N VAL A 12 -16.66 -7.43 8.63
CA VAL A 12 -16.30 -6.97 7.29
C VAL A 12 -15.08 -7.73 6.79
N PHE A 13 -14.02 -7.83 7.62
CA PHE A 13 -12.80 -8.52 7.24
C PHE A 13 -13.04 -10.00 6.92
N ASP A 14 -13.76 -10.71 7.78
CA ASP A 14 -14.09 -12.13 7.60
C ASP A 14 -14.99 -12.35 6.37
N THR A 15 -15.85 -11.38 6.06
CA THR A 15 -16.67 -11.41 4.85
C THR A 15 -15.80 -11.25 3.60
N ILE A 16 -14.83 -10.34 3.59
CA ILE A 16 -13.85 -10.19 2.51
C ILE A 16 -13.08 -11.50 2.31
N LEU A 17 -12.58 -12.09 3.38
CA LEU A 17 -11.83 -13.36 3.28
C LEU A 17 -12.69 -14.47 2.65
N ARG A 18 -13.90 -14.68 3.16
CA ARG A 18 -14.76 -15.82 2.75
C ARG A 18 -15.39 -15.63 1.38
N LYS A 19 -15.92 -14.43 1.09
CA LYS A 19 -16.67 -14.18 -0.15
C LYS A 19 -15.78 -13.80 -1.33
N TYR A 20 -14.63 -13.16 -1.08
CA TYR A 20 -13.80 -12.59 -2.15
C TYR A 20 -12.44 -13.25 -2.26
N ILE A 21 -11.67 -13.35 -1.17
CA ILE A 21 -10.31 -13.86 -1.24
C ILE A 21 -10.30 -15.37 -1.45
N ALA A 22 -10.92 -16.14 -0.59
CA ALA A 22 -10.89 -17.60 -0.66
C ALA A 22 -11.33 -18.16 -2.03
N PRO A 23 -12.49 -17.74 -2.62
CA PRO A 23 -12.94 -18.29 -3.88
C PRO A 23 -12.29 -17.66 -5.12
N TYR A 24 -11.82 -16.39 -5.05
CA TYR A 24 -11.49 -15.61 -6.25
C TYR A 24 -10.05 -15.12 -6.33
N ARG A 25 -9.18 -15.45 -5.38
CA ARG A 25 -7.79 -14.98 -5.37
C ARG A 25 -6.97 -15.31 -6.63
N HIS A 26 -7.42 -16.30 -7.39
CA HIS A 26 -6.74 -16.71 -8.62
C HIS A 26 -7.36 -16.15 -9.92
N VAL A 27 -8.48 -15.44 -9.84
CA VAL A 27 -9.25 -15.06 -11.04
C VAL A 27 -8.52 -14.00 -11.88
N ASN A 28 -7.71 -13.16 -11.28
CA ASN A 28 -7.02 -12.05 -11.98
C ASN A 28 -5.50 -12.14 -11.90
N SER A 29 -4.92 -13.33 -11.87
CA SER A 29 -3.49 -13.49 -11.62
C SER A 29 -2.61 -13.43 -12.86
N PHE A 30 -2.18 -12.24 -13.27
CA PHE A 30 -0.92 -12.08 -14.01
C PHE A 30 0.31 -12.27 -13.12
N CYS A 31 0.15 -12.20 -11.82
CA CYS A 31 1.16 -12.36 -10.77
C CYS A 31 0.60 -13.27 -9.67
N PRO A 32 1.45 -13.84 -8.80
CA PRO A 32 0.95 -14.46 -7.58
C PRO A 32 0.03 -13.47 -6.86
N PRO A 33 -1.17 -13.90 -6.44
CA PRO A 33 -2.11 -13.01 -5.80
C PRO A 33 -1.47 -12.38 -4.56
N THR A 34 -1.57 -11.06 -4.44
CA THR A 34 -0.94 -10.32 -3.35
C THR A 34 -2.00 -9.65 -2.50
N PHE A 35 -1.91 -9.84 -1.20
CA PHE A 35 -2.74 -9.17 -0.20
C PHE A 35 -1.98 -8.01 0.42
N ILE A 36 -2.60 -6.83 0.45
CA ILE A 36 -2.10 -5.65 1.17
C ILE A 36 -3.09 -5.34 2.27
N GLY A 37 -2.67 -5.52 3.53
CA GLY A 37 -3.53 -5.49 4.70
C GLY A 37 -4.00 -4.12 5.16
N HIS A 38 -3.70 -3.07 4.39
CA HIS A 38 -4.08 -1.68 4.70
C HIS A 38 -4.20 -0.89 3.40
N LYS A 39 -4.93 0.22 3.47
CA LYS A 39 -5.05 1.17 2.35
C LYS A 39 -4.45 2.53 2.72
N ASP A 40 -4.90 3.13 3.80
CA ASP A 40 -4.65 4.54 4.12
C ASP A 40 -4.08 4.75 5.54
N THR A 41 -3.70 3.68 6.23
CA THR A 41 -3.29 3.74 7.64
C THR A 41 -2.04 2.93 7.91
N GLU A 42 -1.40 3.18 9.05
CA GLU A 42 -0.33 2.35 9.58
C GLU A 42 -0.91 1.00 10.04
N PRO A 43 -0.55 -0.13 9.43
CA PRO A 43 -1.14 -1.44 9.74
C PRO A 43 -0.89 -1.87 11.18
N LEU A 44 0.23 -1.46 11.79
CA LEU A 44 0.59 -1.80 13.17
C LEU A 44 -0.23 -1.03 14.22
N LEU A 45 -1.08 -0.08 13.83
CA LEU A 45 -2.09 0.48 14.71
C LEU A 45 -3.28 -0.46 14.93
N ASP A 46 -3.50 -1.40 14.01
CA ASP A 46 -4.59 -2.37 14.14
C ASP A 46 -4.22 -3.45 15.16
N LYS A 47 -4.91 -3.46 16.29
CA LYS A 47 -4.72 -4.47 17.35
C LYS A 47 -5.02 -5.91 16.88
N GLN A 48 -5.78 -6.06 15.80
CA GLN A 48 -6.15 -7.34 15.19
C GLN A 48 -5.18 -7.77 14.08
N PHE A 49 -4.12 -7.01 13.81
CA PHE A 49 -3.19 -7.23 12.71
C PHE A 49 -2.72 -8.69 12.58
N MET A 50 -2.17 -9.27 13.65
CA MET A 50 -1.68 -10.67 13.61
C MET A 50 -2.81 -11.68 13.44
N ARG A 51 -3.98 -11.47 14.10
CA ARG A 51 -5.16 -12.33 13.95
C ARG A 51 -5.64 -12.34 12.49
N ARG A 52 -5.70 -11.17 11.88
CA ARG A 52 -6.15 -11.02 10.49
C ARG A 52 -5.21 -11.69 9.50
N LEU A 53 -3.91 -11.54 9.67
CA LEU A 53 -2.95 -12.23 8.83
C LEU A 53 -2.99 -13.76 9.01
N ARG A 54 -3.23 -14.25 10.23
CA ARG A 54 -3.42 -15.68 10.46
C ARG A 54 -4.67 -16.20 9.76
N ALA A 55 -5.80 -15.51 9.88
CA ALA A 55 -7.04 -15.88 9.18
C ALA A 55 -6.86 -15.86 7.64
N LEU A 56 -6.11 -14.89 7.11
CA LEU A 56 -5.74 -14.88 5.69
C LEU A 56 -4.90 -16.10 5.31
N ALA A 57 -3.88 -16.42 6.11
CA ALA A 57 -3.00 -17.55 5.86
C ALA A 57 -3.74 -18.91 5.87
N GLU A 58 -4.76 -19.05 6.69
CA GLU A 58 -5.63 -20.24 6.74
C GLU A 58 -6.45 -20.42 5.44
N VAL A 59 -6.97 -19.33 4.87
CA VAL A 59 -7.83 -19.40 3.67
C VAL A 59 -7.07 -19.24 2.36
N ALA A 60 -5.89 -18.63 2.40
CA ALA A 60 -5.07 -18.32 1.21
C ALA A 60 -3.55 -18.43 1.50
N PRO A 61 -3.06 -19.65 1.81
CA PRO A 61 -1.65 -19.86 2.19
C PRO A 61 -0.66 -19.57 1.04
N ASP A 62 -1.13 -19.55 -0.17
CA ASP A 62 -0.38 -19.28 -1.41
C ASP A 62 -0.32 -17.79 -1.78
N MET A 63 -1.12 -16.95 -1.14
CA MET A 63 -1.07 -15.50 -1.38
C MET A 63 0.22 -14.90 -0.85
N LYS A 64 0.81 -13.99 -1.62
CA LYS A 64 1.85 -13.10 -1.12
C LYS A 64 1.22 -12.03 -0.23
N ILE A 65 1.90 -11.68 0.87
CA ILE A 65 1.48 -10.61 1.77
C ILE A 65 2.46 -9.45 1.65
N ASP A 66 1.96 -8.28 1.30
CA ASP A 66 2.74 -7.04 1.29
C ASP A 66 2.31 -6.17 2.48
N ILE A 67 3.26 -5.81 3.33
CA ILE A 67 3.07 -4.96 4.50
C ILE A 67 3.86 -3.67 4.29
N TYR A 68 3.14 -2.56 4.21
CA TYR A 68 3.73 -1.22 4.15
C TYR A 68 3.55 -0.57 5.51
N SER A 69 4.62 -0.24 6.19
CA SER A 69 4.60 0.33 7.52
C SER A 69 5.71 1.36 7.68
N ASN A 70 5.50 2.38 8.50
CA ASN A 70 6.59 3.26 8.92
C ASN A 70 7.53 2.58 9.93
N GLY A 71 7.13 1.44 10.50
CA GLY A 71 7.93 0.65 11.42
C GLY A 71 8.06 1.22 12.84
N VAL A 72 7.58 2.41 13.11
CA VAL A 72 7.75 3.09 14.42
C VAL A 72 7.13 2.29 15.58
N LEU A 73 6.09 1.52 15.29
CA LEU A 73 5.41 0.70 16.30
C LEU A 73 6.04 -0.69 16.53
N LEU A 74 6.98 -1.15 15.71
CA LEU A 74 7.62 -2.46 15.88
C LEU A 74 8.25 -2.67 17.28
N PRO A 75 9.05 -1.71 17.80
CA PRO A 75 9.61 -1.86 19.15
C PRO A 75 8.53 -1.89 20.24
N VAL A 76 7.39 -1.24 20.02
CA VAL A 76 6.27 -1.24 20.98
C VAL A 76 5.60 -2.60 21.03
N TRP A 77 5.36 -3.23 19.87
CA TRP A 77 4.80 -4.58 19.80
C TRP A 77 5.74 -5.59 20.44
N ASN A 78 7.04 -5.53 20.13
CA ASN A 78 8.05 -6.41 20.73
C ASN A 78 8.09 -6.29 22.27
N LYS A 79 8.08 -5.08 22.83
CA LYS A 79 8.03 -4.86 24.28
C LYS A 79 6.79 -5.44 24.95
N ARG A 80 5.71 -5.66 24.21
CA ARG A 80 4.48 -6.31 24.69
C ARG A 80 4.51 -7.84 24.57
N GLY A 81 5.64 -8.40 24.18
CA GLY A 81 5.78 -9.85 23.94
C GLY A 81 5.08 -10.32 22.65
N GLN A 82 4.87 -9.42 21.71
CA GLN A 82 4.25 -9.69 20.42
C GLN A 82 5.21 -9.29 19.29
N ASP A 83 6.27 -10.11 19.09
CA ASP A 83 7.21 -9.84 18.01
C ASP A 83 6.57 -10.09 16.65
N VAL A 84 6.51 -9.03 15.84
CA VAL A 84 5.87 -9.06 14.52
C VAL A 84 6.59 -10.05 13.59
N PHE A 85 7.92 -10.07 13.58
CA PHE A 85 8.65 -10.91 12.64
C PHE A 85 8.74 -12.37 13.09
N GLU A 86 8.77 -12.66 14.40
CA GLU A 86 8.57 -14.02 14.91
C GLU A 86 7.20 -14.55 14.49
N PHE A 87 6.15 -13.71 14.59
CA PHE A 87 4.82 -14.09 14.11
C PHE A 87 4.81 -14.33 12.60
N LEU A 88 5.36 -13.39 11.79
CA LEU A 88 5.37 -13.53 10.32
C LEU A 88 6.14 -14.78 9.87
N ALA A 89 7.18 -15.19 10.61
CA ALA A 89 7.92 -16.42 10.37
C ALA A 89 7.06 -17.69 10.49
N THR A 90 5.96 -17.64 11.25
CA THR A 90 5.04 -18.79 11.42
C THR A 90 4.05 -18.94 10.26
N LEU A 91 3.91 -17.94 9.40
CA LEU A 91 2.97 -17.97 8.28
C LEU A 91 3.53 -18.79 7.11
N PRO A 92 2.70 -19.56 6.40
CA PRO A 92 3.11 -20.27 5.19
C PRO A 92 3.33 -19.31 4.00
N ASN A 93 2.81 -18.11 4.09
CA ASN A 93 2.85 -17.10 3.05
C ASN A 93 4.25 -16.53 2.85
N ARG A 94 4.57 -16.15 1.61
CA ARG A 94 5.66 -15.21 1.37
C ARG A 94 5.22 -13.82 1.79
N VAL A 95 6.04 -13.17 2.59
CA VAL A 95 5.77 -11.82 3.10
C VAL A 95 6.81 -10.86 2.55
N ARG A 96 6.37 -9.71 2.07
CA ARG A 96 7.25 -8.59 1.78
C ARG A 96 6.94 -7.45 2.76
N TYR A 97 7.90 -7.15 3.59
CA TYR A 97 7.80 -6.04 4.54
C TYR A 97 8.53 -4.82 3.99
N MET A 98 7.78 -3.76 3.71
CA MET A 98 8.30 -2.50 3.21
C MET A 98 8.21 -1.43 4.29
N MET A 99 9.37 -1.03 4.81
CA MET A 99 9.47 0.04 5.79
C MET A 99 9.60 1.39 5.07
N SER A 100 8.57 2.22 5.20
CA SER A 100 8.57 3.56 4.64
C SER A 100 9.23 4.54 5.61
N TYR A 101 10.31 5.17 5.18
CA TYR A 101 10.99 6.18 5.97
C TYR A 101 10.31 7.55 5.82
N HIS A 102 9.69 8.00 6.89
CA HIS A 102 9.04 9.30 7.02
C HIS A 102 9.59 10.02 8.25
N PRO A 103 10.69 10.81 8.12
CA PRO A 103 11.32 11.47 9.27
C PRO A 103 10.42 12.50 9.95
N HIS A 104 9.43 13.03 9.22
CA HIS A 104 8.44 13.97 9.73
C HIS A 104 7.03 13.49 9.42
N ASN A 105 6.11 13.81 10.31
CA ASN A 105 4.67 13.67 10.11
C ASN A 105 4.09 14.91 9.39
N HIS A 106 2.82 14.86 9.03
CA HIS A 106 2.11 15.99 8.40
C HIS A 106 1.98 17.24 9.26
N ASP A 107 2.12 17.09 10.57
CA ASP A 107 2.12 18.18 11.57
C ASP A 107 3.53 18.69 11.89
N ASP A 108 4.52 18.35 11.04
CA ASP A 108 5.95 18.65 11.17
C ASP A 108 6.61 18.01 12.42
N SER A 109 5.91 17.20 13.19
CA SER A 109 6.53 16.44 14.29
C SER A 109 7.54 15.42 13.74
N VAL A 110 8.63 15.24 14.49
CA VAL A 110 9.73 14.35 14.08
C VAL A 110 9.45 12.93 14.56
N ASN A 111 9.61 11.96 13.67
CA ASN A 111 9.59 10.54 14.03
C ASN A 111 10.99 10.08 14.48
N ASP A 112 11.09 9.56 15.68
CA ASP A 112 12.33 8.93 16.16
C ASP A 112 12.42 7.48 15.68
N TYR A 113 13.34 7.24 14.77
CA TYR A 113 13.63 5.91 14.24
C TYR A 113 14.71 5.14 15.00
N THR A 114 15.30 5.69 16.06
CA THR A 114 16.42 5.07 16.79
C THR A 114 16.05 3.65 17.26
N ALA A 115 14.93 3.51 17.95
CA ALA A 115 14.46 2.21 18.45
C ALA A 115 14.06 1.26 17.30
N THR A 116 13.46 1.79 16.24
CA THR A 116 13.07 1.01 15.05
C THR A 116 14.30 0.46 14.33
N VAL A 117 15.31 1.29 14.11
CA VAL A 117 16.58 0.87 13.48
C VAL A 117 17.28 -0.19 14.31
N ALA A 118 17.38 0.01 15.63
CA ALA A 118 18.00 -0.97 16.53
C ALA A 118 17.25 -2.32 16.49
N TYR A 119 15.93 -2.29 16.56
CA TYR A 119 15.10 -3.50 16.48
C TYR A 119 15.26 -4.20 15.12
N MET A 120 15.13 -3.46 14.01
CA MET A 120 15.26 -4.02 12.66
C MET A 120 16.66 -4.61 12.41
N LYS A 121 17.73 -3.95 12.86
CA LYS A 121 19.08 -4.51 12.77
C LYS A 121 19.24 -5.82 13.51
N ASN A 122 18.55 -5.98 14.65
CA ASN A 122 18.54 -7.24 15.37
C ASN A 122 17.81 -8.33 14.57
N VAL A 123 16.63 -8.05 14.03
CA VAL A 123 15.86 -8.99 13.16
C VAL A 123 16.69 -9.39 11.94
N LEU A 124 17.33 -8.43 11.28
CA LEU A 124 18.09 -8.65 10.06
C LEU A 124 19.42 -9.40 10.28
N ARG A 125 19.82 -9.71 11.52
CA ARG A 125 20.94 -10.65 11.79
C ARG A 125 20.56 -12.07 11.35
N ASN A 126 19.31 -12.48 11.63
CA ASN A 126 18.76 -13.78 11.28
C ASN A 126 17.34 -13.58 10.73
N PRO A 127 17.19 -13.06 9.50
CA PRO A 127 15.88 -12.73 8.95
C PRO A 127 15.04 -13.99 8.74
N PRO A 128 13.72 -13.93 8.99
CA PRO A 128 12.83 -15.03 8.67
C PRO A 128 12.90 -15.37 7.18
N PRO A 129 12.99 -16.65 6.80
CA PRO A 129 13.27 -17.07 5.42
C PRO A 129 12.11 -16.78 4.44
N ASN A 130 10.90 -16.60 4.96
CA ASN A 130 9.72 -16.27 4.20
C ASN A 130 9.44 -14.77 4.12
N VAL A 131 10.30 -13.91 4.71
CA VAL A 131 10.12 -12.45 4.75
C VAL A 131 11.21 -11.76 3.92
N GLU A 132 10.79 -11.05 2.89
CA GLU A 132 11.60 -10.12 2.10
C GLU A 132 11.55 -8.73 2.76
N PHE A 133 12.70 -8.12 2.99
CA PHE A 133 12.80 -6.81 3.64
C PHE A 133 13.19 -5.73 2.63
N ILE A 134 12.38 -4.67 2.62
CA ILE A 134 12.62 -3.50 1.79
C ILE A 134 12.47 -2.25 2.67
N THR A 135 13.33 -1.26 2.47
CA THR A 135 13.06 0.10 2.97
C THR A 135 12.92 1.07 1.83
N VAL A 136 11.97 1.97 1.96
CA VAL A 136 11.62 2.94 0.93
C VAL A 136 11.78 4.33 1.51
N SER A 137 12.56 5.18 0.84
CA SER A 137 12.64 6.60 1.15
C SER A 137 12.05 7.39 0.00
N HIS A 138 11.00 8.14 0.30
CA HIS A 138 10.29 8.95 -0.68
C HIS A 138 10.86 10.37 -0.69
N LYS A 139 11.08 10.92 -1.88
CA LYS A 139 11.52 12.31 -2.01
C LYS A 139 10.40 13.27 -1.59
N SER A 140 10.68 14.14 -0.65
CA SER A 140 9.76 15.15 -0.14
C SER A 140 10.55 16.38 0.33
N ARG A 141 9.86 17.43 0.77
CA ARG A 141 10.51 18.60 1.38
C ARG A 141 11.37 18.27 2.60
N TRP A 142 11.04 17.19 3.34
CA TRP A 142 11.78 16.72 4.51
C TRP A 142 12.81 15.63 4.22
N THR A 143 12.72 15.02 3.04
CA THR A 143 13.56 13.90 2.64
C THR A 143 14.40 14.31 1.43
N THR A 144 15.34 15.22 1.69
CA THR A 144 16.33 15.65 0.69
C THR A 144 17.24 14.50 0.28
N GLN A 145 18.02 14.69 -0.75
CA GLN A 145 19.00 13.68 -1.19
C GLN A 145 19.96 13.29 -0.05
N GLU A 146 20.44 14.26 0.72
CA GLU A 146 21.34 14.03 1.86
C GLU A 146 20.69 13.15 2.94
N VAL A 147 19.41 13.41 3.26
CA VAL A 147 18.64 12.61 4.22
C VAL A 147 18.45 11.19 3.71
N GLN A 148 18.19 11.01 2.43
CA GLN A 148 18.07 9.68 1.80
C GLN A 148 19.38 8.92 1.80
N ASP A 149 20.49 9.62 1.51
CA ASP A 149 21.84 9.02 1.52
C ASP A 149 22.25 8.61 2.93
N ALA A 150 21.95 9.43 3.94
CA ALA A 150 22.15 9.08 5.35
C ALA A 150 21.32 7.87 5.78
N TRP A 151 20.04 7.80 5.35
CA TRP A 151 19.19 6.64 5.59
C TRP A 151 19.74 5.38 4.91
N ARG A 152 20.18 5.48 3.67
CA ARG A 152 20.84 4.38 2.97
C ARG A 152 22.11 3.92 3.69
N ALA A 153 22.96 4.87 4.10
CA ALA A 153 24.21 4.57 4.82
C ALA A 153 23.95 3.84 6.16
N THR A 154 22.84 4.15 6.84
CA THR A 154 22.40 3.44 8.05
C THR A 154 22.26 1.93 7.83
N TRP A 155 21.90 1.51 6.62
CA TRP A 155 21.59 0.13 6.24
C TRP A 155 22.66 -0.54 5.38
N GLN A 156 23.80 0.12 5.13
CA GLN A 156 24.81 -0.41 4.22
C GLN A 156 25.27 -1.84 4.58
N PRO A 157 25.50 -2.20 5.88
CA PRO A 157 25.89 -3.56 6.23
C PRO A 157 24.84 -4.62 5.90
N GLU A 158 23.55 -4.28 6.01
CA GLU A 158 22.42 -5.16 5.68
C GLU A 158 22.24 -5.31 4.18
N ILE A 159 22.48 -4.23 3.43
CA ILE A 159 22.47 -4.21 1.96
C ILE A 159 23.60 -5.10 1.42
N ASP A 160 24.82 -4.95 1.95
CA ASP A 160 26.00 -5.69 1.49
C ASP A 160 25.85 -7.20 1.75
N ARG A 161 25.10 -7.58 2.79
CA ARG A 161 24.73 -8.98 3.07
C ARG A 161 23.56 -9.48 2.22
N GLY A 162 22.89 -8.62 1.47
CA GLY A 162 21.73 -8.97 0.64
C GLY A 162 20.45 -9.28 1.42
N VAL A 163 20.36 -8.89 2.71
CA VAL A 163 19.19 -9.15 3.55
C VAL A 163 18.18 -7.99 3.58
N LEU A 164 18.56 -6.84 3.03
CA LEU A 164 17.71 -5.66 2.91
C LEU A 164 17.90 -5.00 1.55
N THR A 165 16.80 -4.64 0.90
CA THR A 165 16.79 -3.80 -0.29
C THR A 165 16.42 -2.37 0.08
N VAL A 166 17.14 -1.37 -0.46
CA VAL A 166 16.83 0.04 -0.25
C VAL A 166 16.39 0.67 -1.56
N HIS A 167 15.16 1.15 -1.60
CA HIS A 167 14.64 1.97 -2.67
C HIS A 167 14.68 3.45 -2.28
N ALA A 168 15.59 4.20 -2.90
CA ALA A 168 15.66 5.65 -2.78
C ALA A 168 14.94 6.33 -3.95
N ASN A 169 14.58 7.59 -3.78
CA ASN A 169 13.94 8.42 -4.81
C ASN A 169 12.62 7.87 -5.37
N CYS A 170 11.92 7.03 -4.61
CA CYS A 170 10.57 6.65 -4.99
C CYS A 170 9.70 7.91 -4.98
N SER A 171 9.02 8.18 -6.09
CA SER A 171 7.99 9.21 -6.09
C SER A 171 6.83 8.77 -5.23
N ILE A 172 6.43 9.60 -4.28
CA ILE A 172 5.18 9.39 -3.55
C ILE A 172 4.03 9.75 -4.49
N ASN A 173 3.00 8.93 -4.48
CA ASN A 173 1.76 9.29 -5.09
C ASN A 173 1.11 10.45 -4.30
N PRO A 174 0.80 11.59 -4.94
CA PRO A 174 0.23 12.76 -4.26
C PRO A 174 -1.22 12.57 -3.85
N TRP A 175 -1.71 11.31 -3.76
CA TRP A 175 -3.08 11.00 -3.40
C TRP A 175 -4.09 11.79 -4.26
N THR A 176 -3.87 11.73 -5.57
CA THR A 176 -4.67 12.49 -6.55
C THR A 176 -4.64 14.02 -6.37
N GLY A 177 -3.48 14.58 -5.97
CA GLY A 177 -3.31 16.03 -5.77
C GLY A 177 -3.80 16.56 -4.43
N ARG A 178 -4.19 15.70 -3.49
CA ARG A 178 -4.63 16.11 -2.15
C ARG A 178 -3.47 16.36 -1.16
N MET A 179 -2.24 16.04 -1.58
CA MET A 179 -1.01 16.34 -0.85
C MET A 179 -0.18 17.34 -1.66
N GLU A 180 -0.27 18.60 -1.29
CA GLU A 180 0.29 19.74 -2.06
C GLU A 180 1.80 19.73 -2.19
N ASP A 181 2.52 19.03 -1.30
CA ASP A 181 3.97 19.09 -1.19
C ASP A 181 4.71 17.96 -1.93
N ILE A 182 4.01 17.13 -2.69
CA ILE A 182 4.61 15.94 -3.29
C ILE A 182 4.57 16.05 -4.80
N ALA A 183 5.75 15.93 -5.42
CA ALA A 183 5.89 15.90 -6.87
C ALA A 183 4.98 14.82 -7.47
N THR A 184 4.11 15.23 -8.38
CA THR A 184 3.13 14.36 -9.03
C THR A 184 3.81 13.21 -9.76
N CYS A 185 3.45 11.98 -9.40
CA CYS A 185 3.82 10.81 -10.17
C CYS A 185 3.04 10.82 -11.49
N ALA A 186 3.75 10.98 -12.58
CA ALA A 186 3.13 10.98 -13.88
C ALA A 186 2.86 9.54 -14.34
N TYR A 187 1.63 9.03 -14.21
CA TYR A 187 1.23 7.76 -14.81
C TYR A 187 0.81 7.96 -16.28
N ASN A 188 1.32 7.12 -17.19
CA ASN A 188 0.91 7.11 -18.60
C ASN A 188 -0.37 6.29 -18.82
N GLY A 189 -1.23 6.20 -17.83
CA GLY A 189 -2.47 5.43 -17.82
C GLY A 189 -2.89 5.11 -16.40
N CYS A 190 -4.03 4.45 -16.24
CA CYS A 190 -4.44 3.93 -14.94
C CYS A 190 -3.66 2.64 -14.65
N PRO A 191 -2.75 2.60 -13.68
CA PRO A 191 -1.96 1.39 -13.40
C PRO A 191 -2.84 0.22 -12.94
N TYR A 192 -4.05 0.50 -12.46
CA TYR A 192 -4.98 -0.52 -11.97
C TYR A 192 -5.92 -1.06 -13.06
N ALA A 193 -6.04 -0.36 -14.18
CA ALA A 193 -6.87 -0.81 -15.29
C ALA A 193 -6.34 -2.12 -15.92
N ASP A 194 -5.04 -2.37 -15.81
CA ASP A 194 -4.39 -3.53 -16.42
C ASP A 194 -4.21 -4.70 -15.43
N PHE A 195 -4.30 -4.45 -14.11
CA PHE A 195 -3.94 -5.43 -13.10
C PHE A 195 -5.13 -6.01 -12.32
N GLY A 196 -6.35 -5.49 -12.51
CA GLY A 196 -7.55 -6.06 -11.87
C GLY A 196 -7.50 -6.08 -10.35
N HIS A 197 -7.15 -4.95 -9.72
CA HIS A 197 -7.08 -4.84 -8.27
C HIS A 197 -8.44 -4.61 -7.63
N TRP A 198 -8.61 -5.17 -6.43
CA TRP A 198 -9.71 -4.83 -5.55
C TRP A 198 -9.20 -4.05 -4.34
N PHE A 199 -9.90 -2.99 -4.03
CA PHE A 199 -9.64 -2.16 -2.87
C PHE A 199 -10.86 -2.14 -1.98
N PHE A 200 -10.67 -2.47 -0.70
CA PHE A 200 -11.74 -2.53 0.28
C PHE A 200 -11.60 -1.41 1.28
N GLY A 201 -12.66 -0.63 1.46
CA GLY A 201 -12.78 0.35 2.53
C GLY A 201 -13.08 -0.32 3.87
N VAL A 202 -12.92 0.43 4.96
CA VAL A 202 -13.16 -0.09 6.34
C VAL A 202 -14.60 -0.47 6.60
N THR A 203 -15.55 0.10 5.84
CA THR A 203 -16.99 -0.22 5.89
C THR A 203 -17.41 -1.36 4.96
N GLY A 204 -16.43 -1.97 4.26
CA GLY A 204 -16.69 -3.02 3.27
C GLY A 204 -16.99 -2.50 1.87
N ASN A 205 -16.89 -1.20 1.63
CA ASN A 205 -17.02 -0.67 0.28
C ASN A 205 -15.91 -1.22 -0.62
N ILE A 206 -16.28 -1.62 -1.83
CA ILE A 206 -15.35 -1.95 -2.89
C ILE A 206 -15.13 -0.66 -3.68
N ILE A 207 -13.89 -0.16 -3.68
CA ILE A 207 -13.51 1.09 -4.30
C ILE A 207 -12.62 0.85 -5.50
N ALA A 208 -12.70 1.75 -6.46
CA ALA A 208 -12.02 1.59 -7.73
C ALA A 208 -10.50 1.78 -7.64
N CYS A 209 -9.98 2.48 -6.64
CA CYS A 209 -8.58 2.88 -6.60
C CYS A 209 -8.09 3.09 -5.17
N CYS A 210 -6.85 2.65 -4.85
CA CYS A 210 -6.25 2.93 -3.55
C CYS A 210 -5.99 4.43 -3.31
N LEU A 211 -5.97 5.24 -4.36
CA LEU A 211 -5.78 6.69 -4.29
C LEU A 211 -7.07 7.46 -4.01
N ASP A 212 -8.20 6.76 -4.08
CA ASP A 212 -9.50 7.31 -3.72
C ASP A 212 -9.68 7.25 -2.20
N LEU A 213 -9.12 8.23 -1.51
CA LEU A 213 -9.11 8.29 -0.05
C LEU A 213 -10.50 8.48 0.55
N GLU A 214 -11.34 9.26 -0.13
CA GLU A 214 -12.68 9.61 0.36
C GLU A 214 -13.77 8.64 -0.12
N GLU A 215 -13.36 7.58 -0.84
CA GLU A 215 -14.27 6.58 -1.42
C GLU A 215 -15.35 7.23 -2.32
N GLU A 216 -14.92 8.13 -3.21
CA GLU A 216 -15.82 8.82 -4.15
C GLU A 216 -16.32 7.89 -5.27
N ILE A 217 -15.56 6.83 -5.56
CA ILE A 217 -15.89 5.84 -6.60
C ILE A 217 -16.13 4.48 -5.96
N VAL A 218 -17.30 4.30 -5.38
CA VAL A 218 -17.75 3.03 -4.79
C VAL A 218 -18.39 2.16 -5.87
N LEU A 219 -17.84 0.96 -6.08
CA LEU A 219 -18.36 -0.03 -7.03
C LEU A 219 -19.42 -0.94 -6.41
N GLY A 220 -19.36 -1.12 -5.09
CA GLY A 220 -20.31 -1.91 -4.32
C GLY A 220 -19.88 -2.08 -2.87
N ASN A 221 -20.52 -3.01 -2.14
CA ASN A 221 -20.20 -3.29 -0.75
C ASN A 221 -20.21 -4.81 -0.49
N VAL A 222 -19.17 -5.32 0.18
CA VAL A 222 -18.97 -6.76 0.45
C VAL A 222 -20.09 -7.37 1.30
N MET A 223 -20.77 -6.56 2.12
CA MET A 223 -21.81 -7.03 3.02
C MET A 223 -23.13 -7.29 2.29
N THR A 224 -23.42 -6.53 1.23
CA THR A 224 -24.73 -6.53 0.56
C THR A 224 -24.68 -7.12 -0.85
N ASP A 225 -23.56 -7.01 -1.54
CA ASP A 225 -23.48 -7.32 -2.96
C ASP A 225 -22.95 -8.73 -3.23
N ASP A 226 -23.37 -9.29 -4.36
CA ASP A 226 -22.86 -10.56 -4.85
C ASP A 226 -21.45 -10.38 -5.49
N PRO A 227 -20.48 -11.23 -5.14
CA PRO A 227 -19.12 -11.12 -5.69
C PRO A 227 -19.06 -11.18 -7.21
N ALA A 228 -19.83 -12.04 -7.88
CA ALA A 228 -19.80 -12.13 -9.35
C ALA A 228 -20.29 -10.83 -10.02
N ALA A 229 -21.33 -10.21 -9.43
CA ALA A 229 -21.79 -8.91 -9.89
C ALA A 229 -20.75 -7.81 -9.66
N MET A 230 -19.98 -7.89 -8.57
CA MET A 230 -18.90 -6.94 -8.28
C MET A 230 -17.72 -7.10 -9.24
N PHE A 231 -17.37 -8.31 -9.63
CA PHE A 231 -16.37 -8.56 -10.68
C PHE A 231 -16.79 -7.89 -11.99
N ALA A 232 -18.02 -8.15 -12.44
CA ALA A 232 -18.51 -7.57 -13.67
C ALA A 232 -18.50 -6.03 -13.65
N LYS A 233 -18.89 -5.42 -12.52
CA LYS A 233 -18.81 -3.95 -12.35
C LYS A 233 -17.38 -3.43 -12.39
N THR A 234 -16.45 -4.11 -11.74
CA THR A 234 -15.04 -3.74 -11.70
C THR A 234 -14.41 -3.82 -13.09
N ASP A 235 -14.69 -4.90 -13.82
CA ASP A 235 -14.20 -5.09 -15.19
C ASP A 235 -14.76 -4.03 -16.13
N ALA A 236 -16.07 -3.74 -16.02
CA ALA A 236 -16.71 -2.69 -16.80
C ALA A 236 -16.13 -1.30 -16.49
N PHE A 237 -15.86 -1.01 -15.21
CA PHE A 237 -15.23 0.23 -14.81
C PHE A 237 -13.84 0.39 -15.43
N TYR A 238 -12.98 -0.61 -15.34
CA TYR A 238 -11.64 -0.51 -15.90
C TYR A 238 -11.61 -0.57 -17.42
N ALA A 239 -12.55 -1.28 -18.06
CA ALA A 239 -12.72 -1.25 -19.52
C ALA A 239 -13.09 0.16 -19.99
N ASP A 240 -14.02 0.85 -19.31
CA ASP A 240 -14.37 2.24 -19.60
C ASP A 240 -13.19 3.20 -19.38
N GLN A 241 -12.37 2.97 -18.33
CA GLN A 241 -11.15 3.76 -18.10
C GLN A 241 -10.16 3.60 -19.26
N ARG A 242 -9.86 2.35 -19.69
CA ARG A 242 -8.96 2.10 -20.82
C ARG A 242 -9.45 2.79 -22.09
N LYS A 243 -10.73 2.60 -22.43
CA LYS A 243 -11.34 3.23 -23.61
C LYS A 243 -11.28 4.76 -23.53
N THR A 244 -11.54 5.35 -22.36
CA THR A 244 -11.46 6.80 -22.16
C THR A 244 -10.04 7.33 -22.41
N LEU A 245 -9.02 6.59 -21.97
CA LEU A 245 -7.61 6.94 -22.18
C LEU A 245 -7.19 6.78 -23.64
N GLU A 246 -7.57 5.69 -24.31
CA GLU A 246 -7.29 5.42 -25.74
C GLU A 246 -7.90 6.48 -26.63
N GLU A 247 -9.14 6.86 -26.38
CA GLU A 247 -9.86 7.90 -27.13
C GLU A 247 -9.44 9.33 -26.72
N LYS A 248 -8.51 9.48 -25.77
CA LYS A 248 -8.08 10.78 -25.23
C LYS A 248 -9.24 11.67 -24.76
N ARG A 249 -10.34 11.05 -24.32
CA ARG A 249 -11.50 11.77 -23.79
C ARG A 249 -11.17 12.32 -22.40
N GLN A 250 -11.86 13.39 -22.03
CA GLN A 250 -11.75 13.92 -20.68
C GLN A 250 -12.36 12.93 -19.69
N VAL A 251 -11.60 12.61 -18.64
CA VAL A 251 -12.10 11.77 -17.55
C VAL A 251 -13.05 12.60 -16.69
N SER A 252 -14.31 12.21 -16.63
CA SER A 252 -15.36 12.95 -15.92
C SER A 252 -15.35 12.76 -14.40
N ARG A 253 -14.67 11.73 -13.91
CA ARG A 253 -14.62 11.41 -12.46
C ARG A 253 -13.57 12.24 -11.75
N PRO A 254 -13.91 12.99 -10.67
CA PRO A 254 -12.97 13.92 -10.02
C PRO A 254 -11.65 13.28 -9.61
N VAL A 255 -11.68 12.11 -8.97
CA VAL A 255 -10.46 11.37 -8.55
C VAL A 255 -9.59 11.01 -9.76
N CYS A 256 -10.18 10.49 -10.82
CA CYS A 256 -9.45 10.11 -12.02
C CYS A 256 -8.98 11.33 -12.82
N SER A 257 -9.75 12.41 -12.88
CA SER A 257 -9.36 13.65 -13.56
C SER A 257 -8.14 14.29 -12.90
N ASN A 258 -8.06 14.27 -11.59
CA ASN A 258 -6.90 14.74 -10.84
C ASN A 258 -5.66 13.85 -11.10
N CYS A 259 -5.84 12.54 -11.24
CA CYS A 259 -4.76 11.61 -11.55
C CYS A 259 -4.18 11.84 -12.96
N PHE A 260 -5.04 12.18 -13.94
CA PHE A 260 -4.65 12.35 -15.36
C PHE A 260 -4.50 13.81 -15.78
N GLY A 261 -5.23 14.73 -15.16
CA GLY A 261 -5.31 16.15 -15.56
C GLY A 261 -4.06 16.97 -15.22
N GLN A 262 -3.40 16.67 -14.12
CA GLN A 262 -2.19 17.37 -13.69
C GLN A 262 -1.00 17.17 -14.64
N LYS A 263 -1.01 16.12 -15.46
CA LYS A 263 0.10 15.79 -16.36
C LYS A 263 0.33 16.73 -17.52
N ARG A 264 -0.72 17.33 -18.07
CA ARG A 264 -0.57 18.10 -19.31
C ARG A 264 -0.01 19.49 -19.09
N THR A 265 -0.29 20.09 -17.95
CA THR A 265 0.14 21.46 -17.65
C THR A 265 1.57 21.51 -17.16
N ASP A 266 1.98 20.58 -16.33
CA ASP A 266 3.29 20.63 -15.67
C ASP A 266 4.43 20.11 -16.54
N LEU A 267 4.19 19.10 -17.38
CA LEU A 267 5.18 18.64 -18.35
C LEU A 267 5.49 19.67 -19.43
N LEU A 268 4.46 20.43 -19.85
CA LEU A 268 4.64 21.54 -20.81
C LEU A 268 5.38 22.72 -20.18
N GLN A 269 5.17 23.00 -18.88
CA GLN A 269 5.88 24.06 -18.15
C GLN A 269 7.35 23.66 -17.83
N LEU A 270 7.64 22.36 -17.68
CA LEU A 270 9.00 21.86 -17.45
C LEU A 270 9.79 21.61 -18.74
N GLY A 271 9.24 21.92 -19.93
CA GLY A 271 9.90 21.76 -21.22
C GLY A 271 10.18 20.29 -21.61
N MET A 272 9.57 19.32 -20.95
CA MET A 272 9.70 17.90 -21.27
C MET A 272 8.75 17.55 -22.42
N LYS A 273 9.31 17.07 -23.52
CA LYS A 273 8.52 16.55 -24.66
C LYS A 273 7.76 15.29 -24.21
N ALA A 274 6.45 15.26 -24.51
CA ALA A 274 5.58 14.13 -24.28
C ALA A 274 6.01 12.88 -25.08
#